data_48b583f92707696fcbea23f84304e873
#
_entry.id   48b583f92707696fcbea23f84304e873
#
_cell.length_a   1.000
_cell.length_b   1.000
_cell.length_c   1.000
_cell.angle_alpha   90.00
_cell.angle_beta   90.00
_cell.angle_gamma   90.00
#
_symmetry.space_group_name_H-M   'P 1'
#
loop_
_entity.id
_entity.type
_entity.pdbx_description
1 polymer ?
#
loop_
_entity_poly.entity_id
_entity_poly.type
_entity_poly.pdbx_seq_one_letter_code
_entity_poly.pdbx_strand_id
1 'polypeptide(L)'
;IRERVEALGLRTSVTRGEKQTIIGCIGDDDLLREVPLQSLAGVQAVLPVMKPYKLSAREFVAEPTVVRVGDEPGMSFGGVELGIIAGPCSVENREMLFETAHGVRAAGATMLRGGAYKPRSSPYAFQGLGETALRLLAEVRAETGMPVVTEVMDTRQVELVAEHADVLQLGARNMQNFSLLSEVGKVQRPVLLKRGLSATIKELLMAAEYIMAQGNRDVILCERGIRTYETATRNTFDVAAIPVLKKETHLPFAVAPSHAGGRAE
;
A
#
# COMPACT_ATOMS: atom_id res chain seq x y z
N ILE A 1 -12.53 -13.62 -25.07
CA ILE A 1 -13.14 -13.51 -23.73
C ILE A 1 -13.29 -12.06 -23.37
N ARG A 2 -12.22 -11.28 -23.30
CA ARG A 2 -12.22 -9.87 -22.90
C ARG A 2 -13.26 -9.05 -23.67
N GLU A 3 -13.23 -9.07 -24.97
CA GLU A 3 -14.16 -8.32 -25.84
C GLU A 3 -15.63 -8.66 -25.56
N ARG A 4 -15.94 -9.92 -25.27
CA ARG A 4 -17.31 -10.34 -24.95
C ARG A 4 -17.78 -9.82 -23.60
N VAL A 5 -16.89 -9.77 -22.60
CA VAL A 5 -17.19 -9.25 -21.28
C VAL A 5 -17.34 -7.73 -21.32
N GLU A 6 -16.45 -7.04 -22.05
CA GLU A 6 -16.49 -5.58 -22.21
C GLU A 6 -17.71 -5.10 -23.01
N ALA A 7 -18.19 -5.92 -23.97
CA ALA A 7 -19.43 -5.63 -24.72
C ALA A 7 -20.69 -5.64 -23.84
N LEU A 8 -20.64 -6.26 -22.66
CA LEU A 8 -21.71 -6.20 -21.66
C LEU A 8 -21.63 -4.96 -20.76
N GLY A 9 -20.71 -4.04 -21.01
CA GLY A 9 -20.46 -2.86 -20.16
C GLY A 9 -19.64 -3.16 -18.89
N LEU A 10 -19.07 -4.37 -18.79
CA LEU A 10 -18.24 -4.77 -17.65
C LEU A 10 -16.78 -4.40 -17.90
N ARG A 11 -16.03 -4.17 -16.84
CA ARG A 11 -14.57 -3.96 -16.92
C ARG A 11 -13.84 -5.28 -16.81
N THR A 12 -12.72 -5.40 -17.52
CA THR A 12 -11.83 -6.56 -17.39
C THR A 12 -10.47 -6.17 -16.85
N SER A 13 -9.85 -7.09 -16.11
CA SER A 13 -8.46 -7.02 -15.70
C SER A 13 -7.78 -8.33 -16.09
N VAL A 14 -6.66 -8.24 -16.79
CA VAL A 14 -5.92 -9.40 -17.26
C VAL A 14 -4.60 -9.50 -16.52
N THR A 15 -4.39 -10.62 -15.83
CA THR A 15 -3.14 -10.96 -15.17
C THR A 15 -2.55 -12.19 -15.84
N ARG A 16 -1.34 -12.07 -16.38
CA ARG A 16 -0.62 -13.17 -17.02
C ARG A 16 0.38 -13.77 -16.05
N GLY A 17 0.14 -15.02 -15.63
CA GLY A 17 1.11 -15.84 -14.92
C GLY A 17 1.89 -16.73 -15.87
N GLU A 18 2.90 -17.43 -15.37
CA GLU A 18 3.72 -18.34 -16.17
C GLU A 18 2.93 -19.51 -16.77
N LYS A 19 1.96 -20.03 -16.03
CA LYS A 19 1.19 -21.23 -16.42
C LYS A 19 -0.22 -20.94 -16.88
N GLN A 20 -0.80 -19.82 -16.45
CA GLN A 20 -2.20 -19.49 -16.76
C GLN A 20 -2.41 -17.98 -16.81
N THR A 21 -3.43 -17.56 -17.54
CA THR A 21 -3.90 -16.17 -17.56
C THR A 21 -5.22 -16.08 -16.78
N ILE A 22 -5.32 -15.15 -15.86
CA ILE A 22 -6.55 -14.85 -15.13
C ILE A 22 -7.17 -13.60 -15.74
N ILE A 23 -8.47 -13.69 -16.10
CA ILE A 23 -9.26 -12.56 -16.55
C ILE A 23 -10.28 -12.26 -15.47
N GLY A 24 -10.02 -11.21 -14.68
CA GLY A 24 -10.98 -10.71 -13.69
C GLY A 24 -12.05 -9.90 -14.39
N CYS A 25 -13.31 -10.27 -14.18
CA CYS A 25 -14.48 -9.53 -14.65
C CYS A 25 -15.01 -8.69 -13.47
N ILE A 26 -15.16 -7.38 -13.67
CA ILE A 26 -15.52 -6.43 -12.63
C ILE A 26 -16.81 -5.72 -13.04
N GLY A 27 -17.86 -5.86 -12.25
CA GLY A 27 -19.16 -5.27 -12.48
C GLY A 27 -20.31 -6.15 -11.97
N ASP A 28 -21.46 -6.07 -12.58
CA ASP A 28 -22.64 -6.83 -12.19
C ASP A 28 -22.48 -8.31 -12.59
N ASP A 29 -22.47 -9.18 -11.59
CA ASP A 29 -22.30 -10.62 -11.77
C ASP A 29 -23.48 -11.26 -12.52
N ASP A 30 -24.67 -10.67 -12.48
CA ASP A 30 -25.85 -11.20 -13.17
C ASP A 30 -25.71 -11.10 -14.70
N LEU A 31 -25.06 -10.05 -15.20
CA LEU A 31 -24.75 -9.91 -16.63
C LEU A 31 -23.77 -11.00 -17.13
N LEU A 32 -22.86 -11.46 -16.27
CA LEU A 32 -21.91 -12.51 -16.62
C LEU A 32 -22.55 -13.89 -16.71
N ARG A 33 -23.64 -14.13 -15.99
CA ARG A 33 -24.34 -15.42 -16.01
C ARG A 33 -25.02 -15.69 -17.35
N GLU A 34 -25.34 -14.66 -18.10
CA GLU A 34 -25.95 -14.78 -19.43
C GLU A 34 -24.95 -15.23 -20.51
N VAL A 35 -23.65 -15.12 -20.23
CA VAL A 35 -22.61 -15.51 -21.17
C VAL A 35 -22.00 -16.86 -20.78
N PRO A 36 -22.03 -17.86 -21.65
CA PRO A 36 -21.47 -19.18 -21.36
C PRO A 36 -19.94 -19.16 -21.44
N LEU A 37 -19.30 -18.40 -20.50
CA LEU A 37 -17.84 -18.22 -20.46
C LEU A 37 -17.09 -19.55 -20.32
N GLN A 38 -17.67 -20.50 -19.58
CA GLN A 38 -17.09 -21.84 -19.36
C GLN A 38 -16.91 -22.63 -20.67
N SER A 39 -17.76 -22.39 -21.66
CA SER A 39 -17.72 -23.11 -22.94
C SER A 39 -16.77 -22.51 -23.99
N LEU A 40 -16.16 -21.35 -23.67
CA LEU A 40 -15.22 -20.70 -24.58
C LEU A 40 -13.90 -21.48 -24.65
N ALA A 41 -13.36 -21.65 -25.86
CA ALA A 41 -12.07 -22.31 -26.05
C ALA A 41 -10.97 -21.59 -25.23
N GLY A 42 -10.19 -22.37 -24.48
CA GLY A 42 -9.11 -21.89 -23.63
C GLY A 42 -9.54 -21.47 -22.23
N VAL A 43 -10.83 -21.54 -21.87
CA VAL A 43 -11.30 -21.32 -20.50
C VAL A 43 -11.17 -22.63 -19.72
N GLN A 44 -10.33 -22.62 -18.69
CA GLN A 44 -10.14 -23.76 -17.80
C GLN A 44 -11.23 -23.81 -16.71
N ALA A 45 -11.55 -22.66 -16.11
CA ALA A 45 -12.56 -22.54 -15.08
C ALA A 45 -13.11 -21.10 -15.01
N VAL A 46 -14.36 -20.97 -14.58
CA VAL A 46 -14.98 -19.69 -14.21
C VAL A 46 -15.32 -19.76 -12.73
N LEU A 47 -14.68 -18.89 -11.93
CA LEU A 47 -14.81 -18.90 -10.48
C LEU A 47 -15.47 -17.59 -10.02
N PRO A 48 -16.61 -17.65 -9.34
CA PRO A 48 -17.21 -16.45 -8.76
C PRO A 48 -16.41 -15.99 -7.54
N VAL A 49 -16.03 -14.73 -7.52
CA VAL A 49 -15.41 -14.10 -6.35
C VAL A 49 -16.51 -13.48 -5.50
N MET A 50 -16.90 -14.20 -4.45
CA MET A 50 -17.98 -13.79 -3.53
C MET A 50 -17.55 -12.74 -2.49
N LYS A 51 -16.26 -12.39 -2.45
CA LYS A 51 -15.73 -11.37 -1.54
C LYS A 51 -16.11 -9.96 -2.01
N PRO A 52 -16.33 -9.00 -1.11
CA PRO A 52 -16.62 -7.61 -1.47
C PRO A 52 -15.40 -6.86 -2.02
N TYR A 53 -14.22 -7.45 -1.96
CA TYR A 53 -12.97 -7.05 -2.60
C TYR A 53 -12.59 -8.12 -3.62
N LYS A 54 -12.31 -7.73 -4.85
CA LYS A 54 -12.01 -8.66 -5.96
C LYS A 54 -10.56 -8.54 -6.40
N LEU A 55 -10.10 -7.32 -6.68
CA LEU A 55 -8.74 -7.05 -7.18
C LEU A 55 -7.66 -7.40 -6.17
N SER A 56 -7.92 -7.14 -4.88
CA SER A 56 -7.00 -7.44 -3.78
C SER A 56 -7.11 -8.87 -3.24
N ALA A 57 -8.11 -9.66 -3.70
CA ALA A 57 -8.34 -11.02 -3.24
C ALA A 57 -7.27 -11.99 -3.75
N ARG A 58 -6.92 -12.99 -2.93
CA ARG A 58 -5.93 -14.02 -3.30
C ARG A 58 -6.30 -14.76 -4.59
N GLU A 59 -7.57 -14.95 -4.84
CA GLU A 59 -8.11 -15.67 -6.00
C GLU A 59 -7.92 -14.90 -7.31
N PHE A 60 -7.66 -13.58 -7.24
CA PHE A 60 -7.52 -12.73 -8.42
C PHE A 60 -6.18 -12.86 -9.14
N VAL A 61 -5.15 -13.30 -8.45
CA VAL A 61 -3.78 -13.47 -9.00
C VAL A 61 -3.23 -14.81 -8.58
N ALA A 62 -2.66 -15.56 -9.53
CA ALA A 62 -2.10 -16.89 -9.28
C ALA A 62 -0.90 -16.85 -8.32
N GLU A 63 -0.01 -15.88 -8.50
CA GLU A 63 1.20 -15.73 -7.72
C GLU A 63 1.12 -14.51 -6.75
N PRO A 64 1.85 -14.52 -5.63
CA PRO A 64 1.98 -13.36 -4.78
C PRO A 64 2.50 -12.15 -5.56
N THR A 65 1.91 -10.99 -5.33
CA THR A 65 2.39 -9.74 -5.93
C THR A 65 3.70 -9.32 -5.31
N VAL A 66 4.66 -8.95 -6.15
CA VAL A 66 5.92 -8.33 -5.75
C VAL A 66 5.91 -6.88 -6.23
N VAL A 67 5.94 -5.96 -5.26
CA VAL A 67 6.01 -4.52 -5.53
C VAL A 67 7.47 -4.08 -5.48
N ARG A 68 7.97 -3.55 -6.60
CA ARG A 68 9.35 -3.03 -6.72
C ARG A 68 9.38 -1.55 -6.44
N VAL A 69 10.42 -1.09 -5.76
CA VAL A 69 10.60 0.31 -5.36
C VAL A 69 12.04 0.76 -5.63
N GLY A 70 12.18 1.95 -6.21
CA GLY A 70 13.47 2.52 -6.58
C GLY A 70 14.02 1.95 -7.89
N ASP A 71 15.10 2.56 -8.35
CA ASP A 71 15.86 2.10 -9.53
C ASP A 71 16.71 0.87 -9.18
N GLU A 72 17.10 0.08 -10.18
CA GLU A 72 17.93 -1.10 -9.92
C GLU A 72 19.31 -0.73 -9.34
N PRO A 73 19.77 -1.43 -8.29
CA PRO A 73 19.22 -2.63 -7.65
C PRO A 73 18.18 -2.35 -6.55
N GLY A 74 17.09 -1.65 -6.83
CA GLY A 74 16.03 -1.26 -5.90
C GLY A 74 15.63 -2.33 -4.88
N MET A 75 14.62 -2.04 -4.08
CA MET A 75 14.06 -3.01 -3.12
C MET A 75 12.72 -3.56 -3.60
N SER A 76 12.28 -4.69 -3.02
CA SER A 76 10.98 -5.26 -3.30
C SER A 76 10.22 -5.64 -2.03
N PHE A 77 8.89 -5.51 -2.08
CA PHE A 77 7.98 -6.06 -1.08
C PHE A 77 7.29 -7.29 -1.66
N GLY A 78 7.20 -8.36 -0.87
CA GLY A 78 6.62 -9.63 -1.31
C GLY A 78 7.60 -10.59 -2.00
N GLY A 79 8.86 -10.18 -2.19
CA GLY A 79 9.96 -11.04 -2.61
C GLY A 79 10.53 -11.90 -1.48
N VAL A 80 11.71 -12.46 -1.72
CA VAL A 80 12.43 -13.31 -0.75
C VAL A 80 13.16 -12.47 0.31
N GLU A 81 13.64 -11.29 -0.06
CA GLU A 81 14.40 -10.42 0.81
C GLU A 81 13.49 -9.61 1.74
N LEU A 82 13.98 -9.37 2.95
CA LEU A 82 13.29 -8.53 3.93
C LEU A 82 13.64 -7.05 3.68
N GLY A 83 12.64 -6.24 3.33
CA GLY A 83 12.79 -4.79 3.24
C GLY A 83 12.66 -4.13 4.62
N ILE A 84 13.61 -3.26 4.96
CA ILE A 84 13.62 -2.50 6.22
C ILE A 84 13.41 -1.02 5.94
N ILE A 85 12.27 -0.50 6.40
CA ILE A 85 11.93 0.92 6.32
C ILE A 85 12.28 1.58 7.66
N ALA A 86 13.24 2.49 7.66
CA ALA A 86 13.64 3.23 8.86
C ALA A 86 13.78 4.72 8.59
N GLY A 87 13.72 5.53 9.65
CA GLY A 87 13.87 6.98 9.55
C GLY A 87 12.95 7.76 10.49
N PRO A 88 13.03 9.10 10.49
CA PRO A 88 12.34 9.92 11.46
C PRO A 88 10.83 9.91 11.24
N CYS A 89 10.08 10.07 12.32
CA CYS A 89 8.61 10.21 12.23
C CYS A 89 8.21 11.50 11.50
N SER A 90 9.02 12.53 11.59
CA SER A 90 8.85 13.83 10.95
C SER A 90 10.20 14.36 10.50
N VAL A 91 10.25 14.99 9.35
CA VAL A 91 11.40 15.80 8.92
C VAL A 91 11.30 17.15 9.66
N GLU A 92 12.22 17.43 10.56
CA GLU A 92 12.22 18.65 11.37
C GLU A 92 13.26 19.67 10.90
N ASN A 93 14.39 19.20 10.43
CA ASN A 93 15.45 19.99 9.78
C ASN A 93 16.32 19.12 8.89
N ARG A 94 17.23 19.76 8.14
CA ARG A 94 18.14 19.10 7.21
C ARG A 94 19.16 18.21 7.91
N GLU A 95 19.81 18.73 8.93
CA GLU A 95 20.91 18.08 9.66
C GLU A 95 20.44 16.74 10.25
N MET A 96 19.33 16.76 11.00
CA MET A 96 18.75 15.57 11.62
C MET A 96 18.33 14.54 10.56
N LEU A 97 17.75 14.97 9.42
CA LEU A 97 17.32 14.06 8.37
C LEU A 97 18.51 13.32 7.76
N PHE A 98 19.57 14.04 7.42
CA PHE A 98 20.76 13.46 6.77
C PHE A 98 21.54 12.56 7.74
N GLU A 99 21.76 12.99 8.98
CA GLU A 99 22.37 12.16 10.02
C GLU A 99 21.59 10.86 10.23
N THR A 100 20.26 10.96 10.36
CA THR A 100 19.40 9.79 10.51
C THR A 100 19.47 8.87 9.30
N ALA A 101 19.45 9.42 8.07
CA ALA A 101 19.49 8.64 6.84
C ALA A 101 20.78 7.83 6.73
N HIS A 102 21.93 8.47 6.99
CA HIS A 102 23.22 7.75 7.01
C HIS A 102 23.27 6.70 8.11
N GLY A 103 22.78 7.02 9.31
CA GLY A 103 22.76 6.08 10.44
C GLY A 103 21.91 4.84 10.15
N VAL A 104 20.68 5.03 9.65
CA VAL A 104 19.78 3.90 9.36
C VAL A 104 20.29 3.07 8.17
N ARG A 105 20.89 3.71 7.15
CA ARG A 105 21.52 3.01 6.03
C ARG A 105 22.68 2.13 6.51
N ALA A 106 23.56 2.68 7.34
CA ALA A 106 24.67 1.92 7.93
C ALA A 106 24.19 0.76 8.80
N ALA A 107 23.02 0.89 9.43
CA ALA A 107 22.36 -0.17 10.19
C ALA A 107 21.60 -1.20 9.32
N GLY A 108 21.61 -1.06 7.99
CA GLY A 108 21.00 -2.03 7.06
C GLY A 108 19.58 -1.69 6.62
N ALA A 109 19.10 -0.47 6.85
CA ALA A 109 17.82 -0.05 6.26
C ALA A 109 17.94 0.04 4.73
N THR A 110 16.89 -0.42 4.06
CA THR A 110 16.80 -0.47 2.59
C THR A 110 15.93 0.66 2.01
N MET A 111 15.15 1.34 2.87
CA MET A 111 14.31 2.47 2.50
C MET A 111 14.29 3.49 3.62
N LEU A 112 14.35 4.77 3.25
CA LEU A 112 14.22 5.88 4.18
C LEU A 112 12.75 6.29 4.32
N ARG A 113 12.30 6.42 5.57
CA ARG A 113 11.03 7.04 5.91
C ARG A 113 11.25 8.45 6.44
N GLY A 114 10.43 9.41 6.01
CA GLY A 114 10.39 10.75 6.59
C GLY A 114 9.01 11.37 6.39
N GLY A 115 8.38 11.87 7.46
CA GLY A 115 7.09 12.54 7.35
C GLY A 115 7.27 14.00 6.92
N ALA A 116 6.86 14.35 5.70
CA ALA A 116 6.82 15.74 5.23
C ALA A 116 5.64 16.50 5.84
N TYR A 117 4.51 15.84 5.92
CA TYR A 117 3.28 16.32 6.57
C TYR A 117 2.99 15.48 7.81
N LYS A 118 2.39 16.08 8.84
CA LYS A 118 2.10 15.39 10.11
C LYS A 118 0.65 15.55 10.52
N PRO A 119 -0.14 14.46 10.53
CA PRO A 119 -1.49 14.48 11.08
C PRO A 119 -1.41 14.65 12.61
N ARG A 120 -1.84 15.80 13.13
CA ARG A 120 -1.85 16.10 14.56
C ARG A 120 -3.26 16.28 15.07
N SER A 121 -3.50 15.81 16.30
CA SER A 121 -4.78 16.06 16.99
C SER A 121 -4.92 17.50 17.46
N SER A 122 -3.80 18.19 17.71
CA SER A 122 -3.78 19.60 18.06
C SER A 122 -3.36 20.45 16.87
N PRO A 123 -4.10 21.54 16.54
CA PRO A 123 -3.72 22.46 15.48
C PRO A 123 -2.46 23.29 15.84
N TYR A 124 -2.08 23.34 17.11
CA TYR A 124 -0.89 24.05 17.58
C TYR A 124 0.38 23.21 17.55
N ALA A 125 0.28 21.91 17.30
CA ALA A 125 1.44 21.04 17.17
C ALA A 125 2.11 21.23 15.80
N PHE A 126 3.40 20.90 15.73
CA PHE A 126 4.16 20.93 14.47
C PHE A 126 3.50 20.09 13.38
N GLN A 127 3.15 20.72 12.26
CA GLN A 127 2.40 20.10 11.16
C GLN A 127 3.30 19.48 10.07
N GLY A 128 4.63 19.54 10.23
CA GLY A 128 5.62 19.17 9.23
C GLY A 128 6.13 20.39 8.46
N LEU A 129 7.21 20.20 7.71
CA LEU A 129 7.80 21.24 6.85
C LEU A 129 7.17 21.27 5.44
N GLY A 130 6.22 20.39 5.16
CA GLY A 130 5.53 20.34 3.87
C GLY A 130 6.48 20.15 2.69
N GLU A 131 6.35 20.98 1.66
CA GLU A 131 7.14 20.91 0.44
C GLU A 131 8.65 21.03 0.70
N THR A 132 9.08 21.82 1.68
CA THR A 132 10.51 21.90 2.07
C THR A 132 11.02 20.52 2.49
N ALA A 133 10.25 19.78 3.27
CA ALA A 133 10.64 18.40 3.64
C ALA A 133 10.66 17.46 2.45
N LEU A 134 9.77 17.60 1.47
CA LEU A 134 9.77 16.80 0.25
C LEU A 134 11.07 17.01 -0.54
N ARG A 135 11.51 18.25 -0.67
CA ARG A 135 12.78 18.57 -1.33
C ARG A 135 13.98 17.99 -0.58
N LEU A 136 14.02 18.12 0.76
CA LEU A 136 15.05 17.50 1.59
C LEU A 136 15.08 15.97 1.46
N LEU A 137 13.92 15.33 1.37
CA LEU A 137 13.80 13.89 1.14
C LEU A 137 14.36 13.49 -0.24
N ALA A 138 14.11 14.29 -1.28
CA ALA A 138 14.68 14.05 -2.60
C ALA A 138 16.20 14.24 -2.61
N GLU A 139 16.74 15.26 -1.89
CA GLU A 139 18.17 15.48 -1.76
C GLU A 139 18.86 14.29 -1.06
N VAL A 140 18.33 13.86 0.09
CA VAL A 140 18.94 12.75 0.85
C VAL A 140 18.79 11.41 0.11
N ARG A 141 17.75 11.23 -0.69
CA ARG A 141 17.62 10.08 -1.61
C ARG A 141 18.75 10.07 -2.62
N ALA A 142 19.04 11.22 -3.27
CA ALA A 142 20.10 11.32 -4.25
C ALA A 142 21.49 11.04 -3.62
N GLU A 143 21.72 11.45 -2.37
CA GLU A 143 22.97 11.24 -1.67
C GLU A 143 23.15 9.79 -1.17
N THR A 144 22.06 9.20 -0.62
CA THR A 144 22.14 7.88 0.00
C THR A 144 21.81 6.73 -0.94
N GLY A 145 21.11 6.98 -2.05
CA GLY A 145 20.56 5.95 -2.93
C GLY A 145 19.39 5.16 -2.32
N MET A 146 18.93 5.51 -1.11
CA MET A 146 17.78 4.85 -0.51
C MET A 146 16.47 5.40 -1.08
N PRO A 147 15.55 4.56 -1.58
CA PRO A 147 14.20 4.99 -1.89
C PRO A 147 13.52 5.64 -0.68
N VAL A 148 12.59 6.55 -0.94
CA VAL A 148 11.92 7.34 0.09
C VAL A 148 10.44 7.03 0.16
N VAL A 149 9.91 6.84 1.38
CA VAL A 149 8.48 6.80 1.67
C VAL A 149 8.07 7.97 2.55
N THR A 150 7.03 8.69 2.13
CA THR A 150 6.44 9.80 2.93
C THR A 150 4.92 9.75 2.89
N GLU A 151 4.29 10.34 3.93
CA GLU A 151 2.83 10.34 4.08
C GLU A 151 2.21 11.44 3.23
N VAL A 152 1.17 11.07 2.45
CA VAL A 152 0.24 11.98 1.80
C VAL A 152 -1.06 12.03 2.60
N MET A 153 -1.60 13.24 2.83
CA MET A 153 -2.76 13.45 3.71
C MET A 153 -3.99 14.03 3.02
N ASP A 154 -3.78 14.68 1.86
CA ASP A 154 -4.81 15.41 1.13
C ASP A 154 -4.71 15.10 -0.36
N THR A 155 -5.85 15.03 -1.05
CA THR A 155 -5.93 14.75 -2.48
C THR A 155 -5.13 15.75 -3.33
N ARG A 156 -5.08 17.01 -2.90
CA ARG A 156 -4.34 18.09 -3.57
C ARG A 156 -2.81 17.95 -3.49
N GLN A 157 -2.33 17.09 -2.60
CA GLN A 157 -0.89 16.85 -2.38
C GLN A 157 -0.37 15.63 -3.15
N VAL A 158 -1.25 14.82 -3.72
CA VAL A 158 -0.88 13.50 -4.28
C VAL A 158 0.18 13.63 -5.36
N GLU A 159 -0.03 14.49 -6.34
CA GLU A 159 0.92 14.69 -7.44
C GLU A 159 2.27 15.21 -6.92
N LEU A 160 2.25 16.27 -6.08
CA LEU A 160 3.46 16.85 -5.50
C LEU A 160 4.26 15.82 -4.69
N VAL A 161 3.59 14.99 -3.89
CA VAL A 161 4.27 13.95 -3.11
C VAL A 161 4.81 12.85 -4.02
N ALA A 162 4.07 12.48 -5.07
CA ALA A 162 4.49 11.47 -6.05
C ALA A 162 5.73 11.88 -6.88
N GLU A 163 5.96 13.18 -7.08
CA GLU A 163 7.17 13.70 -7.72
C GLU A 163 8.43 13.51 -6.85
N HIS A 164 8.28 13.57 -5.53
CA HIS A 164 9.41 13.58 -4.59
C HIS A 164 9.65 12.25 -3.87
N ALA A 165 8.66 11.36 -3.82
CA ALA A 165 8.74 10.10 -3.09
C ALA A 165 8.58 8.89 -4.02
N ASP A 166 9.22 7.79 -3.65
CA ASP A 166 9.15 6.51 -4.37
C ASP A 166 7.94 5.68 -3.93
N VAL A 167 7.47 5.89 -2.69
CA VAL A 167 6.28 5.23 -2.12
C VAL A 167 5.41 6.28 -1.42
N LEU A 168 4.12 6.28 -1.74
CA LEU A 168 3.12 7.10 -1.06
C LEU A 168 2.58 6.35 0.16
N GLN A 169 2.75 6.90 1.36
CA GLN A 169 2.17 6.31 2.56
C GLN A 169 0.80 6.91 2.85
N LEU A 170 -0.18 6.04 3.07
CA LEU A 170 -1.48 6.40 3.61
C LEU A 170 -1.53 6.03 5.09
N GLY A 171 -1.64 7.03 5.94
CA GLY A 171 -1.70 6.85 7.39
C GLY A 171 -2.98 6.13 7.84
N ALA A 172 -2.93 5.50 9.01
CA ALA A 172 -4.05 4.76 9.59
C ALA A 172 -5.35 5.59 9.72
N ARG A 173 -5.24 6.92 9.91
CA ARG A 173 -6.40 7.83 9.97
C ARG A 173 -7.05 8.06 8.61
N ASN A 174 -6.33 7.84 7.52
CA ASN A 174 -6.77 8.02 6.14
C ASN A 174 -7.16 6.72 5.45
N MET A 175 -7.16 5.57 6.15
CA MET A 175 -7.56 4.29 5.54
C MET A 175 -9.01 4.32 5.00
N GLN A 176 -9.88 5.13 5.57
CA GLN A 176 -11.27 5.30 5.15
C GLN A 176 -11.52 6.63 4.40
N ASN A 177 -10.46 7.36 4.05
CA ASN A 177 -10.57 8.54 3.20
C ASN A 177 -10.65 8.10 1.72
N PHE A 178 -11.83 7.65 1.30
CA PHE A 178 -12.04 7.04 -0.01
C PHE A 178 -11.70 7.97 -1.19
N SER A 179 -11.87 9.28 -1.01
CA SER A 179 -11.45 10.26 -2.01
C SER A 179 -9.93 10.26 -2.17
N LEU A 180 -9.18 10.23 -1.07
CA LEU A 180 -7.72 10.15 -1.10
C LEU A 180 -7.24 8.79 -1.63
N LEU A 181 -7.89 7.68 -1.24
CA LEU A 181 -7.59 6.34 -1.78
C LEU A 181 -7.74 6.32 -3.30
N SER A 182 -8.84 6.89 -3.81
CA SER A 182 -9.10 6.97 -5.25
C SER A 182 -8.08 7.86 -5.96
N GLU A 183 -7.65 8.96 -5.35
CA GLU A 183 -6.68 9.88 -5.95
C GLU A 183 -5.29 9.25 -6.03
N VAL A 184 -4.79 8.64 -4.96
CA VAL A 184 -3.48 7.93 -4.99
C VAL A 184 -3.50 6.71 -5.93
N GLY A 185 -4.67 6.15 -6.19
CA GLY A 185 -4.85 5.06 -7.16
C GLY A 185 -4.65 5.48 -8.62
N LYS A 186 -4.67 6.77 -8.94
CA LYS A 186 -4.46 7.28 -10.31
C LYS A 186 -2.99 7.48 -10.65
N VAL A 187 -2.13 7.64 -9.65
CA VAL A 187 -0.69 7.83 -9.87
C VAL A 187 0.03 6.48 -9.91
N GLN A 188 1.11 6.40 -10.72
CA GLN A 188 1.91 5.17 -10.88
C GLN A 188 3.08 5.15 -9.89
N ARG A 189 2.75 5.20 -8.59
CA ARG A 189 3.69 5.05 -7.49
C ARG A 189 3.18 4.00 -6.52
N PRO A 190 4.02 3.11 -5.98
CA PRO A 190 3.65 2.19 -4.93
C PRO A 190 2.99 2.89 -3.74
N VAL A 191 1.99 2.25 -3.16
CA VAL A 191 1.23 2.80 -2.03
C VAL A 191 1.38 1.90 -0.80
N LEU A 192 1.91 2.45 0.29
CA LEU A 192 1.95 1.80 1.61
C LEU A 192 0.68 2.17 2.39
N LEU A 193 -0.30 1.27 2.40
CA LEU A 193 -1.60 1.45 3.05
C LEU A 193 -1.57 0.91 4.48
N LYS A 194 -1.63 1.80 5.48
CA LYS A 194 -1.66 1.42 6.90
C LYS A 194 -3.06 1.10 7.38
N ARG A 195 -3.20 -0.05 8.06
CA ARG A 195 -4.43 -0.46 8.71
C ARG A 195 -4.93 0.59 9.71
N GLY A 196 -6.20 0.90 9.66
CA GLY A 196 -6.87 1.79 10.60
C GLY A 196 -6.84 1.25 12.03
N LEU A 197 -6.91 2.16 13.01
CA LEU A 197 -6.75 1.82 14.43
C LEU A 197 -7.83 0.85 14.96
N SER A 198 -9.01 0.84 14.35
CA SER A 198 -10.12 -0.05 14.72
C SER A 198 -10.67 -0.78 13.49
N ALA A 199 -9.83 -0.93 12.45
CA ALA A 199 -10.24 -1.54 11.20
C ALA A 199 -10.03 -3.06 11.21
N THR A 200 -11.00 -3.76 10.66
CA THR A 200 -10.90 -5.19 10.36
C THR A 200 -9.96 -5.43 9.17
N ILE A 201 -9.48 -6.64 9.00
CA ILE A 201 -8.72 -7.06 7.81
C ILE A 201 -9.55 -6.86 6.54
N LYS A 202 -10.85 -7.18 6.59
CA LYS A 202 -11.78 -6.99 5.47
C LYS A 202 -11.85 -5.52 5.04
N GLU A 203 -11.95 -4.58 5.98
CA GLU A 203 -11.96 -3.14 5.68
C GLU A 203 -10.64 -2.66 5.09
N LEU A 204 -9.50 -3.19 5.55
CA LEU A 204 -8.18 -2.92 4.97
C LEU A 204 -8.12 -3.38 3.51
N LEU A 205 -8.61 -4.57 3.19
CA LEU A 205 -8.64 -5.09 1.82
C LEU A 205 -9.60 -4.32 0.93
N MET A 206 -10.75 -3.88 1.46
CA MET A 206 -11.67 -2.99 0.75
C MET A 206 -11.05 -1.61 0.47
N ALA A 207 -10.25 -1.08 1.39
CA ALA A 207 -9.51 0.16 1.16
C ALA A 207 -8.45 -0.01 0.06
N ALA A 208 -7.73 -1.13 0.04
CA ALA A 208 -6.81 -1.47 -1.06
C ALA A 208 -7.54 -1.58 -2.41
N GLU A 209 -8.76 -2.15 -2.40
CA GLU A 209 -9.60 -2.25 -3.59
C GLU A 209 -9.91 -0.88 -4.22
N TYR A 210 -10.16 0.16 -3.41
CA TYR A 210 -10.37 1.53 -3.91
C TYR A 210 -9.16 2.05 -4.70
N ILE A 211 -7.94 1.82 -4.20
CA ILE A 211 -6.70 2.20 -4.88
C ILE A 211 -6.56 1.42 -6.19
N MET A 212 -6.70 0.10 -6.11
CA MET A 212 -6.51 -0.80 -7.25
C MET A 212 -7.56 -0.60 -8.35
N ALA A 213 -8.78 -0.21 -7.99
CA ALA A 213 -9.86 0.08 -8.93
C ALA A 213 -9.57 1.31 -9.82
N GLN A 214 -8.66 2.20 -9.41
CA GLN A 214 -8.19 3.33 -10.22
C GLN A 214 -7.04 2.99 -11.16
N GLY A 215 -6.46 1.78 -11.05
CA GLY A 215 -5.42 1.26 -11.94
C GLY A 215 -4.08 1.00 -11.27
N ASN A 216 -3.82 1.54 -10.08
CA ASN A 216 -2.59 1.29 -9.35
C ASN A 216 -2.64 -0.08 -8.65
N ARG A 217 -1.78 -1.00 -9.09
CA ARG A 217 -1.69 -2.37 -8.57
C ARG A 217 -0.60 -2.56 -7.51
N ASP A 218 0.26 -1.57 -7.34
CA ASP A 218 1.40 -1.62 -6.44
C ASP A 218 1.03 -1.16 -5.03
N VAL A 219 0.22 -1.98 -4.36
CA VAL A 219 -0.26 -1.72 -3.00
C VAL A 219 0.45 -2.65 -2.01
N ILE A 220 1.03 -2.05 -0.97
CA ILE A 220 1.68 -2.71 0.15
C ILE A 220 0.81 -2.47 1.38
N LEU A 221 0.28 -3.52 1.98
CA LEU A 221 -0.50 -3.42 3.20
C LEU A 221 0.44 -3.25 4.40
N CYS A 222 -0.01 -2.55 5.45
CA CYS A 222 0.82 -2.38 6.64
C CYS A 222 0.01 -2.59 7.93
N GLU A 223 0.36 -3.67 8.66
CA GLU A 223 -0.10 -3.86 10.04
C GLU A 223 0.72 -2.95 10.97
N ARG A 224 0.05 -2.14 11.79
CA ARG A 224 0.68 -1.13 12.65
C ARG A 224 0.13 -1.09 14.08
N GLY A 225 -0.59 -2.11 14.48
CA GLY A 225 -1.30 -2.21 15.74
C GLY A 225 -2.73 -1.65 15.67
N ILE A 226 -3.59 -2.26 16.42
CA ILE A 226 -5.00 -1.87 16.57
C ILE A 226 -5.27 -1.37 17.98
N ARG A 227 -6.28 -0.53 18.13
CA ARG A 227 -6.75 -0.08 19.42
C ARG A 227 -7.59 -1.18 20.08
N THR A 228 -7.21 -1.57 21.27
CA THR A 228 -7.93 -2.55 22.09
C THR A 228 -8.22 -1.95 23.48
N TYR A 229 -8.71 -2.75 24.40
CA TYR A 229 -8.90 -2.36 25.79
C TYR A 229 -7.57 -2.23 26.56
N GLU A 230 -6.47 -2.82 26.03
CA GLU A 230 -5.15 -2.76 26.68
C GLU A 230 -4.55 -1.34 26.57
N THR A 231 -4.08 -0.80 27.68
CA THR A 231 -3.51 0.54 27.79
C THR A 231 -2.03 0.57 28.18
N ALA A 232 -1.43 -0.59 28.52
CA ALA A 232 -0.01 -0.68 28.83
C ALA A 232 0.88 -0.39 27.62
N THR A 233 0.39 -0.70 26.42
CA THR A 233 1.02 -0.33 25.15
C THR A 233 0.15 0.68 24.39
N ARG A 234 0.75 1.41 23.46
CA ARG A 234 0.02 2.38 22.64
C ARG A 234 -1.08 1.76 21.81
N ASN A 235 -0.81 0.60 21.21
CA ASN A 235 -1.74 -0.24 20.47
C ASN A 235 -1.34 -1.70 20.64
N THR A 236 -2.27 -2.60 20.40
CA THR A 236 -2.00 -4.03 20.35
C THR A 236 -1.49 -4.42 18.97
N PHE A 237 -0.29 -4.98 18.89
CA PHE A 237 0.27 -5.45 17.62
C PHE A 237 -0.41 -6.77 17.23
N ASP A 238 -1.24 -6.74 16.19
CA ASP A 238 -2.00 -7.90 15.72
C ASP A 238 -1.13 -8.79 14.80
N VAL A 239 -0.25 -9.57 15.42
CA VAL A 239 0.61 -10.54 14.71
C VAL A 239 -0.24 -11.60 14.00
N ALA A 240 -1.41 -11.93 14.55
CA ALA A 240 -2.31 -12.92 13.96
C ALA A 240 -2.92 -12.46 12.63
N ALA A 241 -2.91 -11.16 12.35
CA ALA A 241 -3.31 -10.65 11.03
C ALA A 241 -2.41 -11.14 9.89
N ILE A 242 -1.13 -11.44 10.16
CA ILE A 242 -0.15 -11.84 9.13
C ILE A 242 -0.58 -13.11 8.39
N PRO A 243 -0.81 -14.26 9.06
CA PRO A 243 -1.24 -15.48 8.35
C PRO A 243 -2.62 -15.32 7.69
N VAL A 244 -3.51 -14.49 8.25
CA VAL A 244 -4.81 -14.21 7.65
C VAL A 244 -4.64 -13.42 6.35
N LEU A 245 -3.83 -12.35 6.35
CA LEU A 245 -3.53 -11.58 5.14
C LEU A 245 -2.90 -12.46 4.06
N LYS A 246 -1.95 -13.33 4.40
CA LYS A 246 -1.34 -14.26 3.44
C LYS A 246 -2.35 -15.19 2.77
N LYS A 247 -3.43 -15.54 3.47
CA LYS A 247 -4.51 -16.38 2.93
C LYS A 247 -5.51 -15.57 2.08
N GLU A 248 -5.85 -14.36 2.53
CA GLU A 248 -6.95 -13.57 1.97
C GLU A 248 -6.53 -12.74 0.75
N THR A 249 -5.25 -12.37 0.62
CA THR A 249 -4.77 -11.48 -0.44
C THR A 249 -3.46 -11.95 -1.07
N HIS A 250 -3.23 -11.53 -2.31
CA HIS A 250 -1.95 -11.69 -3.00
C HIS A 250 -1.00 -10.49 -2.76
N LEU A 251 -1.49 -9.42 -2.13
CA LEU A 251 -0.72 -8.21 -1.90
C LEU A 251 0.38 -8.43 -0.86
N PRO A 252 1.57 -7.83 -1.04
CA PRO A 252 2.61 -7.82 -0.03
C PRO A 252 2.19 -6.99 1.18
N PHE A 253 2.80 -7.29 2.33
CA PHE A 253 2.55 -6.52 3.54
C PHE A 253 3.83 -6.26 4.31
N ALA A 254 3.82 -5.15 5.04
CA ALA A 254 4.82 -4.73 6.00
C ALA A 254 4.22 -4.74 7.42
N VAL A 255 5.08 -4.70 8.41
CA VAL A 255 4.71 -4.54 9.82
C VAL A 255 5.42 -3.33 10.42
N ALA A 256 4.74 -2.57 11.26
CA ALA A 256 5.27 -1.38 11.91
C ALA A 256 5.20 -1.52 13.45
N PRO A 257 6.10 -2.31 14.07
CA PRO A 257 6.08 -2.57 15.51
C PRO A 257 6.27 -1.31 16.35
N SER A 258 7.08 -0.35 15.88
CA SER A 258 7.29 0.94 16.54
C SER A 258 6.02 1.77 16.71
N HIS A 259 5.05 1.63 15.78
CA HIS A 259 3.76 2.28 15.90
C HIS A 259 2.77 1.49 16.75
N ALA A 260 2.95 0.19 16.85
CA ALA A 260 2.15 -0.65 17.74
C ALA A 260 2.55 -0.46 19.20
N GLY A 261 3.79 -0.74 19.58
CA GLY A 261 4.28 -0.58 20.95
C GLY A 261 4.29 0.89 21.40
N GLY A 262 4.87 1.77 20.60
CA GLY A 262 4.86 3.22 20.80
C GLY A 262 5.81 3.76 21.86
N ARG A 263 6.47 2.92 22.64
CA ARG A 263 7.50 3.24 23.63
C ARG A 263 8.68 2.30 23.44
N ALA A 264 9.86 2.77 23.76
CA ALA A 264 11.12 2.02 23.66
C ALA A 264 11.62 1.55 25.04
N GLU A 265 10.71 1.34 26.00
CA GLU A 265 11.04 0.85 27.34
C GLU A 265 10.97 -0.68 27.37
#